data_c9de787f211d2362abdab75dacb5e40b
#
_entry.id   c9de787f211d2362abdab75dacb5e40b
#
_cell.length_a   1.000
_cell.length_b   1.000
_cell.length_c   1.000
_cell.angle_alpha   90.00
_cell.angle_beta   90.00
_cell.angle_gamma   90.00
#
_symmetry.space_group_name_H-M   'P 1'
#
loop_
_entity.id
_entity.type
_entity.pdbx_description
1 polymer ?
#
loop_
_entity_poly.entity_id
_entity_poly.type
_entity_poly.pdbx_seq_one_letter_code
_entity_poly.pdbx_strand_id
1 'polypeptide(L)'
;VEFLRSLDIGKKRHLCISAEDLAGLIPGRSGKETYAGCPALMATTRDALREVFGPDLPITFYLSTRDPDRWLRSSYWQNLRSSPLKMDYATFAETYPDAANFEP
;
A
#
# COMPACT_ATOMS: atom_id res chain seq x y z
N VAL A 1 -0.24 12.29 11.37
CA VAL A 1 0.34 12.69 12.67
C VAL A 1 -0.74 12.84 13.73
N GLU A 2 -1.83 13.52 13.45
CA GLU A 2 -2.93 13.68 14.42
C GLU A 2 -3.53 12.34 14.85
N PHE A 3 -3.73 11.43 13.90
CA PHE A 3 -4.22 10.08 14.20
C PHE A 3 -3.28 9.36 15.17
N LEU A 4 -1.98 9.42 14.92
CA LEU A 4 -0.99 8.77 15.78
C LEU A 4 -0.96 9.38 17.18
N ARG A 5 -1.10 10.71 17.28
CA ARG A 5 -1.18 11.39 18.57
C ARG A 5 -2.44 11.08 19.35
N SER A 6 -3.52 10.73 18.67
CA SER A 6 -4.79 10.36 19.28
C SER A 6 -4.80 8.98 19.90
N LEU A 7 -3.80 8.14 19.58
CA LEU A 7 -3.72 6.77 20.10
C LEU A 7 -3.30 6.77 21.57
N ASP A 8 -4.07 6.07 22.39
CA ASP A 8 -3.73 5.85 23.81
C ASP A 8 -2.91 4.58 23.93
N ILE A 9 -1.59 4.72 23.89
CA ILE A 9 -0.66 3.59 24.01
C ILE A 9 -0.37 3.29 25.48
N GLY A 10 -0.36 4.31 26.33
CA GLY A 10 -0.08 4.16 27.77
C GLY A 10 1.28 3.51 28.01
N LYS A 11 1.29 2.40 28.76
CA LYS A 11 2.51 1.63 29.08
C LYS A 11 2.79 0.49 28.09
N LYS A 12 2.05 0.40 27.00
CA LYS A 12 2.24 -0.66 25.99
C LYS A 12 3.54 -0.43 25.24
N ARG A 13 4.23 -1.53 24.91
CA ARG A 13 5.56 -1.49 24.27
C ARG A 13 5.52 -1.61 22.77
N HIS A 14 4.40 -2.07 22.20
CA HIS A 14 4.29 -2.37 20.79
C HIS A 14 3.04 -1.76 20.21
N LEU A 15 3.17 -1.25 18.99
CA LEU A 15 2.07 -0.76 18.17
C LEU A 15 2.09 -1.49 16.85
N CYS A 16 0.96 -2.06 16.46
CA CYS A 16 0.77 -2.66 15.16
C CYS A 16 -0.30 -1.88 14.41
N ILE A 17 0.05 -1.40 13.21
CA ILE A 17 -0.89 -0.73 12.32
C ILE A 17 -1.07 -1.59 11.09
N SER A 18 -2.31 -1.94 10.78
CA SER A 18 -2.65 -2.72 9.61
C SER A 18 -3.63 -1.93 8.74
N ALA A 19 -3.26 -1.71 7.48
CA ALA A 19 -4.10 -0.99 6.54
C ALA A 19 -3.79 -1.45 5.11
N GLU A 20 -4.84 -1.74 4.35
CA GLU A 20 -4.70 -2.21 2.97
C GLU A 20 -4.09 -1.14 2.05
N ASP A 21 -4.49 0.10 2.23
CA ASP A 21 -4.10 1.20 1.35
C ASP A 21 -2.82 1.91 1.78
N LEU A 22 -2.11 1.39 2.78
CA LEU A 22 -0.90 2.02 3.29
C LEU A 22 0.22 2.06 2.25
N ALA A 23 0.28 1.06 1.37
CA ALA A 23 1.26 1.00 0.28
C ALA A 23 0.80 1.72 -1.00
N GLY A 24 -0.43 2.20 -1.03
CA GLY A 24 -1.05 2.84 -2.20
C GLY A 24 -2.29 2.11 -2.67
N LEU A 25 -2.96 2.68 -3.66
CA LEU A 25 -4.16 2.09 -4.23
C LEU A 25 -3.80 0.98 -5.23
N ILE A 26 -4.71 0.02 -5.41
CA ILE A 26 -4.51 -1.03 -6.41
C ILE A 26 -4.52 -0.42 -7.82
N PRO A 27 -3.76 -1.01 -8.77
CA PRO A 27 -3.70 -0.51 -10.14
C PRO A 27 -5.09 -0.43 -10.78
N GLY A 28 -5.34 0.66 -11.51
CA GLY A 28 -6.58 0.88 -12.23
C GLY A 28 -7.71 1.53 -11.45
N ARG A 29 -7.61 1.65 -10.13
CA ARG A 29 -8.68 2.24 -9.32
C ARG A 29 -8.80 3.76 -9.52
N SER A 30 -7.67 4.45 -9.69
CA SER A 30 -7.63 5.89 -9.94
C SER A 30 -6.78 6.23 -11.17
N GLY A 31 -6.89 5.43 -12.24
CA GLY A 31 -6.20 5.65 -13.50
C GLY A 31 -4.81 5.03 -13.52
N LYS A 32 -3.77 5.82 -13.30
CA LYS A 32 -2.38 5.39 -13.45
C LYS A 32 -1.74 4.85 -12.16
N GLU A 33 -2.54 4.60 -11.13
CA GLU A 33 -2.01 4.15 -9.85
C GLU A 33 -1.34 2.78 -9.95
N THR A 34 -0.13 2.72 -9.43
CA THR A 34 0.61 1.49 -9.17
C THR A 34 1.28 1.61 -7.82
N TYR A 35 1.91 0.55 -7.33
CA TYR A 35 2.66 0.62 -6.07
C TYR A 35 4.02 1.30 -6.19
N ALA A 36 4.31 1.98 -7.31
CA ALA A 36 5.54 2.74 -7.48
C ALA A 36 5.75 3.82 -6.40
N GLY A 37 4.67 4.35 -5.83
CA GLY A 37 4.74 5.32 -4.73
C GLY A 37 4.96 4.71 -3.35
N CYS A 38 5.01 3.39 -3.22
CA CYS A 38 5.14 2.71 -1.93
C CYS A 38 6.38 3.15 -1.13
N PRO A 39 7.59 3.22 -1.72
CA PRO A 39 8.76 3.66 -0.95
C PRO A 39 8.60 5.05 -0.33
N ALA A 40 8.01 5.99 -1.05
CA ALA A 40 7.74 7.33 -0.54
C ALA A 40 6.70 7.32 0.58
N LEU A 41 5.64 6.52 0.44
CA LEU A 41 4.62 6.35 1.47
C LEU A 41 5.20 5.73 2.74
N MET A 42 6.07 4.74 2.60
CA MET A 42 6.74 4.10 3.74
C MET A 42 7.67 5.09 4.45
N ALA A 43 8.41 5.90 3.70
CA ALA A 43 9.28 6.93 4.27
C ALA A 43 8.47 7.98 5.04
N THR A 44 7.35 8.44 4.50
CA THR A 44 6.44 9.38 5.17
C THR A 44 5.87 8.77 6.44
N THR A 45 5.46 7.53 6.40
CA THR A 45 4.93 6.80 7.57
C THR A 45 5.99 6.68 8.66
N ARG A 46 7.21 6.30 8.27
CA ARG A 46 8.35 6.23 9.22
C ARG A 46 8.58 7.57 9.90
N ASP A 47 8.62 8.63 9.13
CA ASP A 47 8.90 9.97 9.66
C ASP A 47 7.79 10.43 10.61
N ALA A 48 6.53 10.17 10.26
CA ALA A 48 5.40 10.47 11.12
C ALA A 48 5.44 9.69 12.44
N LEU A 49 5.77 8.40 12.39
CA LEU A 49 5.89 7.57 13.59
C LEU A 49 7.01 8.07 14.51
N ARG A 50 8.15 8.44 13.93
CA ARG A 50 9.28 8.94 14.71
C ARG A 50 9.03 10.33 15.27
N GLU A 51 8.26 11.15 14.59
CA GLU A 51 7.84 12.46 15.10
C GLU A 51 6.98 12.32 16.36
N VAL A 52 6.08 11.34 16.39
CA VAL A 52 5.14 11.15 17.50
C VAL A 52 5.76 10.35 18.63
N PHE A 53 6.51 9.29 18.33
CA PHE A 53 6.99 8.32 19.32
C PHE A 53 8.50 8.37 19.58
N GLY A 54 9.24 9.21 18.88
CA GLY A 54 10.66 9.41 19.10
C GLY A 54 11.52 9.02 17.90
N PRO A 55 12.69 9.70 17.73
CA PRO A 55 13.54 9.52 16.53
C PRO A 55 14.23 8.16 16.45
N ASP A 56 14.36 7.45 17.59
CA ASP A 56 15.04 6.15 17.66
C ASP A 56 14.07 4.97 17.64
N LEU A 57 12.80 5.22 17.33
CA LEU A 57 11.77 4.18 17.27
C LEU A 57 12.14 3.09 16.25
N PRO A 58 12.29 1.82 16.68
CA PRO A 58 12.46 0.72 15.72
C PRO A 58 11.15 0.48 14.99
N ILE A 59 11.24 0.41 13.66
CA ILE A 59 10.06 0.23 12.81
C ILE A 59 10.30 -0.97 11.89
N THR A 60 9.32 -1.88 11.85
CA THR A 60 9.32 -2.98 10.91
C THR A 60 8.10 -2.86 10.01
N PHE A 61 8.32 -2.81 8.70
CA PHE A 61 7.27 -2.88 7.72
C PHE A 61 7.07 -4.32 7.29
N TYR A 62 5.84 -4.80 7.39
CA TYR A 62 5.46 -6.11 6.92
C TYR A 62 4.59 -5.97 5.68
N LEU A 63 5.03 -6.59 4.58
CA LEU A 63 4.31 -6.56 3.32
C LEU A 63 4.06 -7.99 2.85
N SER A 64 2.78 -8.33 2.65
CA SER A 64 2.40 -9.59 2.05
C SER A 64 2.37 -9.47 0.54
N THR A 65 2.95 -10.44 -0.14
CA THR A 65 2.91 -10.55 -1.59
C THR A 65 2.34 -11.90 -2.00
N ARG A 66 1.98 -12.05 -3.25
CA ARG A 66 1.50 -13.31 -3.80
C ARG A 66 2.01 -13.43 -5.23
N ASP A 67 1.75 -14.57 -5.87
CA ASP A 67 2.10 -14.78 -7.26
C ASP A 67 1.67 -13.58 -8.12
N PRO A 68 2.61 -12.94 -8.87
CA PRO A 68 2.31 -11.72 -9.62
C PRO A 68 1.16 -11.87 -10.62
N ASP A 69 1.09 -12.96 -11.36
CA ASP A 69 0.03 -13.17 -12.35
C ASP A 69 -1.34 -13.30 -11.69
N ARG A 70 -1.42 -14.07 -10.62
CA ARG A 70 -2.67 -14.24 -9.86
C ARG A 70 -3.09 -12.94 -9.20
N TRP A 71 -2.14 -12.21 -8.67
CA TRP A 71 -2.40 -10.92 -8.05
C TRP A 71 -2.94 -9.92 -9.07
N LEU A 72 -2.32 -9.84 -10.25
CA LEU A 72 -2.75 -8.90 -11.29
C LEU A 72 -4.15 -9.22 -11.80
N ARG A 73 -4.46 -10.50 -11.99
CA ARG A 73 -5.82 -10.94 -12.35
C ARG A 73 -6.84 -10.59 -11.27
N SER A 74 -6.48 -10.81 -10.01
CA SER A 74 -7.33 -10.45 -8.88
C SER A 74 -7.59 -8.95 -8.82
N SER A 75 -6.57 -8.13 -9.09
CA SER A 75 -6.70 -6.67 -9.13
C SER A 75 -7.61 -6.22 -10.27
N TYR A 76 -7.49 -6.85 -11.44
CA TYR A 76 -8.37 -6.58 -12.57
C TYR A 76 -9.84 -6.89 -12.23
N TRP A 77 -10.11 -8.07 -11.66
CA TRP A 77 -11.45 -8.45 -11.24
C TRP A 77 -12.02 -7.51 -10.18
N GLN A 78 -11.20 -7.09 -9.24
CA GLN A 78 -11.60 -6.13 -8.20
C GLN A 78 -12.02 -4.79 -8.83
N ASN A 79 -11.27 -4.32 -9.83
CA ASN A 79 -11.62 -3.09 -10.54
C ASN A 79 -12.90 -3.22 -11.35
N LEU A 80 -13.13 -4.37 -11.99
CA LEU A 80 -14.38 -4.62 -12.71
C LEU A 80 -15.60 -4.55 -11.81
N ARG A 81 -15.47 -4.98 -10.55
CA ARG A 81 -16.57 -4.98 -9.59
C ARG A 81 -16.83 -3.62 -8.95
N SER A 82 -15.77 -2.84 -8.74
CA SER A 82 -15.83 -1.63 -7.91
C SER A 82 -15.75 -0.32 -8.69
N SER A 83 -15.44 -0.37 -9.98
CA SER A 83 -15.29 0.83 -10.80
C SER A 83 -15.63 0.55 -12.27
N PRO A 84 -15.95 1.59 -13.08
CA PRO A 84 -16.29 1.40 -14.50
C PRO A 84 -15.02 1.20 -15.35
N LEU A 85 -14.32 0.10 -15.13
CA LEU A 85 -13.17 -0.28 -15.93
C LEU A 85 -13.65 -0.81 -17.28
N LYS A 86 -13.20 -0.20 -18.39
CA LYS A 86 -13.65 -0.51 -19.75
C LYS A 86 -12.64 -1.27 -20.60
N MET A 87 -11.50 -1.68 -20.02
CA MET A 87 -10.48 -2.41 -20.75
C MET A 87 -10.53 -3.90 -20.44
N ASP A 88 -10.07 -4.73 -21.38
CA ASP A 88 -9.92 -6.16 -21.13
C ASP A 88 -8.64 -6.43 -20.30
N TYR A 89 -8.46 -7.69 -19.88
CA TYR A 89 -7.32 -8.07 -19.05
C TYR A 89 -5.97 -7.85 -19.77
N ALA A 90 -5.89 -8.16 -21.06
CA ALA A 90 -4.64 -8.00 -21.80
C ALA A 90 -4.21 -6.53 -21.84
N THR A 91 -5.15 -5.63 -22.12
CA THR A 91 -4.89 -4.18 -22.10
C THR A 91 -4.52 -3.70 -20.70
N PHE A 92 -5.21 -4.20 -19.67
CA PHE A 92 -4.91 -3.86 -18.29
C PHE A 92 -3.48 -4.28 -17.92
N ALA A 93 -3.06 -5.49 -18.29
CA ALA A 93 -1.72 -5.97 -18.01
C ALA A 93 -0.64 -5.16 -18.73
N GLU A 94 -0.90 -4.73 -19.96
CA GLU A 94 0.01 -3.87 -20.73
C GLU A 94 0.08 -2.45 -20.17
N THR A 95 -1.02 -1.93 -19.65
CA THR A 95 -1.10 -0.59 -19.07
C THR A 95 -0.29 -0.49 -17.77
N TYR A 96 -0.23 -1.58 -17.00
CA TYR A 96 0.45 -1.62 -15.70
C TYR A 96 1.50 -2.73 -15.66
N PRO A 97 2.55 -2.67 -16.52
CA PRO A 97 3.54 -3.75 -16.62
C PRO A 97 4.33 -3.96 -15.31
N ASP A 98 4.52 -2.90 -14.52
CA ASP A 98 5.28 -2.95 -13.27
C ASP A 98 4.38 -3.12 -12.03
N ALA A 99 3.07 -3.27 -12.22
CA ALA A 99 2.14 -3.32 -11.10
C ALA A 99 2.38 -4.51 -10.17
N ALA A 100 2.86 -5.63 -10.71
CA ALA A 100 3.16 -6.83 -9.93
C ALA A 100 4.65 -6.94 -9.56
N ASN A 101 5.43 -5.90 -9.78
CA ASN A 101 6.82 -5.86 -9.36
C ASN A 101 6.91 -5.38 -7.91
N PHE A 102 7.23 -6.30 -7.00
CA PHE A 102 7.32 -6.02 -5.57
C PHE A 102 8.77 -5.80 -5.09
N GLU A 103 9.73 -5.87 -5.98
CA GLU A 103 11.12 -5.57 -5.66
C GLU A 103 11.37 -4.05 -5.68
N PRO A 104 12.09 -3.52 -4.69
CA PRO A 104 12.40 -2.10 -4.65
C PRO A 104 13.37 -1.67 -5.76
#